data_b83bfbb150c0166f23f41ba4047bb98f
#
_entry.id   b83bfbb150c0166f23f41ba4047bb98f
#
_cell.length_a   1.000
_cell.length_b   1.000
_cell.length_c   1.000
_cell.angle_alpha   90.00
_cell.angle_beta   90.00
_cell.angle_gamma   90.00
#
_symmetry.space_group_name_H-M   'P 1'
#
loop_
_entity.id
_entity.type
_entity.pdbx_description
1 polymer ?
#
loop_
_entity_poly.entity_id
_entity_poly.type
_entity_poly.pdbx_seq_one_letter_code
_entity_poly.pdbx_strand_id
1 'polypeptide(L)'
;MSRGTTEMTSETRSAADRRRLLLPEMEGMTARWYARLRGTPSQIAVCREQAAQLTAGLPDGADVLEVAPGPGYLAIEMARLARFQVTGLDISRTMVEIARENATTAGAAVDFRHGDVTAMPFADESFDLIVCQAAFKNFRRPVSALDEMHRVLRPGGLAVIQDMRRDASAAEIDQEVKGQELGVLNGFITRRILARLRNRAYSTVQFERLVAESSFATGTTRTDGIGLEVRARKMPSS
;
A
#
# COMPACT_ATOMS: atom_id res chain seq x y z
N MET A 1 -41.46 -33.30 -24.10
CA MET A 1 -40.37 -32.71 -24.90
C MET A 1 -40.25 -31.24 -24.51
N SER A 2 -39.36 -30.93 -23.63
CA SER A 2 -39.03 -29.50 -23.36
C SER A 2 -37.53 -29.43 -23.12
N ARG A 3 -36.84 -28.75 -24.02
CA ARG A 3 -35.38 -28.59 -23.99
C ARG A 3 -35.06 -27.41 -23.07
N GLY A 4 -34.41 -27.69 -21.95
CA GLY A 4 -33.83 -26.67 -21.09
C GLY A 4 -32.67 -26.00 -21.78
N THR A 5 -32.77 -24.70 -21.95
CA THR A 5 -31.73 -23.84 -22.44
C THR A 5 -30.85 -23.44 -21.23
N THR A 6 -29.66 -24.01 -21.15
CA THR A 6 -28.62 -23.59 -20.19
C THR A 6 -28.03 -22.27 -20.69
N GLU A 7 -28.39 -21.19 -20.06
CA GLU A 7 -27.71 -19.89 -20.26
C GLU A 7 -26.33 -19.96 -19.60
N MET A 8 -25.31 -19.97 -20.44
CA MET A 8 -23.94 -19.69 -20.06
C MET A 8 -23.81 -18.17 -19.82
N THR A 9 -23.77 -17.76 -18.57
CA THR A 9 -23.31 -16.43 -18.20
C THR A 9 -21.81 -16.33 -18.47
N SER A 10 -21.46 -15.76 -19.62
CA SER A 10 -20.09 -15.40 -19.93
C SER A 10 -19.72 -14.16 -19.10
N GLU A 11 -18.97 -14.37 -18.03
CA GLU A 11 -18.25 -13.29 -17.35
C GLU A 11 -17.29 -12.63 -18.35
N THR A 12 -17.66 -11.49 -18.87
CA THR A 12 -16.77 -10.59 -19.60
C THR A 12 -15.79 -9.98 -18.61
N ARG A 13 -14.72 -10.70 -18.31
CA ARG A 13 -13.55 -10.13 -17.61
C ARG A 13 -13.05 -8.94 -18.43
N SER A 14 -13.12 -7.75 -17.82
CA SER A 14 -12.63 -6.51 -18.41
C SER A 14 -11.19 -6.67 -18.93
N ALA A 15 -10.88 -6.05 -20.07
CA ALA A 15 -9.52 -6.02 -20.63
C ALA A 15 -8.48 -5.42 -19.67
N ALA A 16 -8.92 -4.62 -18.68
CA ALA A 16 -8.12 -4.12 -17.58
C ALA A 16 -7.68 -5.24 -16.61
N ASP A 17 -8.55 -6.22 -16.35
CA ASP A 17 -8.24 -7.38 -15.48
C ASP A 17 -7.21 -8.31 -16.13
N ARG A 18 -7.22 -8.45 -17.44
CA ARG A 18 -6.26 -9.29 -18.17
C ARG A 18 -4.85 -8.70 -18.23
N ARG A 19 -4.67 -7.38 -18.10
CA ARG A 19 -3.37 -6.71 -18.08
C ARG A 19 -2.72 -6.65 -16.69
N ARG A 20 -3.44 -6.99 -15.63
CA ARG A 20 -2.94 -7.12 -14.25
C ARG A 20 -2.25 -8.45 -13.99
N LEU A 21 -2.03 -9.26 -15.01
CA LEU A 21 -1.31 -10.52 -14.94
C LEU A 21 0.15 -10.27 -14.50
N LEU A 22 0.42 -10.68 -13.26
CA LEU A 22 1.66 -11.31 -12.83
C LEU A 22 2.89 -10.39 -12.81
N LEU A 23 3.00 -9.57 -11.74
CA LEU A 23 4.30 -9.63 -11.09
C LEU A 23 4.26 -10.90 -10.22
N PRO A 24 5.28 -11.78 -10.32
CA PRO A 24 5.46 -12.79 -9.29
C PRO A 24 5.50 -12.07 -7.94
N GLU A 25 4.91 -12.67 -6.94
CA GLU A 25 5.09 -12.24 -5.56
C GLU A 25 6.55 -11.90 -5.38
N MET A 26 6.85 -10.79 -4.68
CA MET A 26 8.25 -10.33 -4.50
C MET A 26 8.98 -11.33 -3.60
N GLU A 27 9.42 -12.45 -4.16
CA GLU A 27 10.03 -13.55 -3.42
C GLU A 27 11.53 -13.72 -3.72
N GLY A 28 12.24 -14.37 -2.83
CA GLY A 28 13.60 -14.82 -3.01
C GLY A 28 14.61 -13.70 -3.26
N MET A 29 15.45 -13.85 -4.25
CA MET A 29 16.53 -12.90 -4.58
C MET A 29 16.01 -11.53 -5.02
N THR A 30 14.86 -11.49 -5.71
CA THR A 30 14.24 -10.23 -6.14
C THR A 30 13.80 -9.40 -4.94
N ALA A 31 13.19 -10.02 -3.93
CA ALA A 31 12.81 -9.39 -2.68
C ALA A 31 14.04 -8.84 -1.93
N ARG A 32 15.10 -9.65 -1.81
CA ARG A 32 16.35 -9.24 -1.15
C ARG A 32 17.05 -8.09 -1.86
N TRP A 33 17.08 -8.10 -3.18
CA TRP A 33 17.62 -6.99 -3.98
C TRP A 33 16.82 -5.71 -3.77
N TYR A 34 15.49 -5.80 -3.84
CA TYR A 34 14.60 -4.65 -3.61
C TYR A 34 14.77 -4.08 -2.20
N ALA A 35 14.83 -4.94 -1.18
CA ALA A 35 15.03 -4.52 0.20
C ALA A 35 16.33 -3.71 0.38
N ARG A 36 17.43 -4.17 -0.22
CA ARG A 36 18.72 -3.43 -0.19
C ARG A 36 18.62 -2.07 -0.86
N LEU A 37 17.93 -1.99 -2.00
CA LEU A 37 17.72 -0.74 -2.73
C LEU A 37 16.92 0.29 -1.90
N ARG A 38 15.95 -0.19 -1.11
CA ARG A 38 15.09 0.64 -0.25
C ARG A 38 15.70 0.94 1.13
N GLY A 39 16.75 0.23 1.53
CA GLY A 39 17.38 0.35 2.84
C GLY A 39 18.49 1.40 2.94
N THR A 40 18.53 2.38 2.04
CA THR A 40 19.53 3.45 2.12
C THR A 40 19.24 4.43 3.26
N PRO A 41 20.25 5.08 3.87
CA PRO A 41 20.02 6.03 4.94
C PRO A 41 19.04 7.15 4.60
N SER A 42 19.06 7.65 3.36
CA SER A 42 18.12 8.67 2.87
C SER A 42 16.69 8.15 2.81
N GLN A 43 16.47 6.93 2.33
CA GLN A 43 15.14 6.32 2.31
C GLN A 43 14.59 6.07 3.72
N ILE A 44 15.43 5.64 4.66
CA ILE A 44 15.05 5.45 6.06
C ILE A 44 14.70 6.80 6.71
N ALA A 45 15.44 7.89 6.40
CA ALA A 45 15.09 9.22 6.88
C ALA A 45 13.69 9.66 6.40
N VAL A 46 13.36 9.42 5.13
CA VAL A 46 12.02 9.67 4.59
C VAL A 46 10.96 8.85 5.34
N CYS A 47 11.20 7.55 5.58
CA CYS A 47 10.27 6.71 6.36
C CYS A 47 10.06 7.26 7.78
N ARG A 48 11.11 7.81 8.42
CA ARG A 48 11.00 8.41 9.76
C ARG A 48 10.11 9.64 9.77
N GLU A 49 10.27 10.53 8.80
CA GLU A 49 9.41 11.72 8.66
C GLU A 49 7.97 11.32 8.39
N GLN A 50 7.75 10.36 7.50
CA GLN A 50 6.42 9.82 7.18
C GLN A 50 5.78 9.15 8.40
N ALA A 51 6.53 8.37 9.18
CA ALA A 51 6.04 7.75 10.41
C ALA A 51 5.50 8.82 11.37
N ALA A 52 6.26 9.89 11.61
CA ALA A 52 5.84 10.98 12.48
C ALA A 52 4.57 11.69 11.94
N GLN A 53 4.51 11.96 10.64
CA GLN A 53 3.37 12.64 10.01
C GLN A 53 2.09 11.78 10.04
N LEU A 54 2.19 10.49 9.70
CA LEU A 54 1.06 9.57 9.63
C LEU A 54 0.44 9.32 11.00
N THR A 55 1.26 9.33 12.05
CA THR A 55 0.84 8.99 13.42
C THR A 55 0.60 10.20 14.31
N ALA A 56 0.80 11.44 13.83
CA ALA A 56 0.75 12.67 14.64
C ALA A 56 -0.55 12.87 15.44
N GLY A 57 -1.68 12.37 14.95
CA GLY A 57 -2.99 12.51 15.60
C GLY A 57 -3.44 11.31 16.43
N LEU A 58 -2.59 10.27 16.55
CA LEU A 58 -2.97 9.05 17.26
C LEU A 58 -2.69 9.15 18.76
N PRO A 59 -3.55 8.57 19.61
CA PRO A 59 -3.27 8.43 21.04
C PRO A 59 -2.12 7.45 21.28
N ASP A 60 -1.50 7.54 22.46
CA ASP A 60 -0.54 6.54 22.90
C ASP A 60 -1.23 5.18 23.09
N GLY A 61 -0.53 4.12 22.72
CA GLY A 61 -1.05 2.77 22.74
C GLY A 61 -1.91 2.39 21.54
N ALA A 62 -2.09 3.28 20.55
CA ALA A 62 -2.86 2.96 19.35
C ALA A 62 -2.27 1.77 18.58
N ASP A 63 -3.17 0.96 17.99
CA ASP A 63 -2.82 -0.17 17.14
C ASP A 63 -2.72 0.29 15.68
N VAL A 64 -1.56 0.08 15.07
CA VAL A 64 -1.25 0.51 13.70
C VAL A 64 -0.94 -0.71 12.83
N LEU A 65 -1.59 -0.80 11.66
CA LEU A 65 -1.31 -1.81 10.66
C LEU A 65 -0.66 -1.19 9.42
N GLU A 66 0.50 -1.68 9.02
CA GLU A 66 1.04 -1.44 7.68
C GLU A 66 0.72 -2.61 6.77
N VAL A 67 0.01 -2.36 5.67
CA VAL A 67 -0.33 -3.34 4.65
C VAL A 67 0.70 -3.29 3.54
N ALA A 68 1.24 -4.45 3.19
CA ALA A 68 2.34 -4.65 2.25
C ALA A 68 3.59 -3.80 2.60
N PRO A 69 4.13 -3.94 3.83
CA PRO A 69 5.28 -3.18 4.33
C PRO A 69 6.57 -3.47 3.55
N GLY A 70 6.61 -4.54 2.75
CA GLY A 70 7.83 -4.99 2.10
C GLY A 70 8.95 -5.22 3.12
N PRO A 71 10.12 -4.52 3.02
CA PRO A 71 11.22 -4.68 3.99
C PRO A 71 10.93 -4.10 5.39
N GLY A 72 9.76 -3.49 5.63
CA GLY A 72 9.27 -3.05 6.92
C GLY A 72 9.84 -1.72 7.44
N TYR A 73 10.50 -0.92 6.62
CA TYR A 73 11.19 0.28 7.10
C TYR A 73 10.24 1.32 7.72
N LEU A 74 9.04 1.54 7.14
CA LEU A 74 8.09 2.48 7.71
C LEU A 74 7.48 1.95 9.02
N ALA A 75 7.07 0.67 9.07
CA ALA A 75 6.58 0.03 10.30
C ALA A 75 7.62 0.12 11.43
N ILE A 76 8.90 -0.12 11.10
CA ILE A 76 10.01 -0.01 12.06
C ILE A 76 10.13 1.43 12.60
N GLU A 77 10.08 2.44 11.73
CA GLU A 77 10.17 3.84 12.17
C GLU A 77 8.92 4.28 12.98
N MET A 78 7.72 3.76 12.65
CA MET A 78 6.53 3.96 13.50
C MET A 78 6.70 3.32 14.88
N ALA A 79 7.21 2.09 14.96
CA ALA A 79 7.45 1.41 16.23
C ALA A 79 8.54 2.09 17.07
N ARG A 80 9.55 2.70 16.44
CA ARG A 80 10.62 3.47 17.12
C ARG A 80 10.13 4.74 17.82
N LEU A 81 8.94 5.23 17.49
CA LEU A 81 8.31 6.31 18.26
C LEU A 81 7.91 5.85 19.66
N ALA A 82 7.94 4.53 19.95
CA ALA A 82 7.66 3.89 21.24
C ALA A 82 6.28 4.27 21.83
N ARG A 83 5.32 4.62 20.99
CA ARG A 83 3.97 5.05 21.36
C ARG A 83 2.89 4.11 20.86
N PHE A 84 3.19 3.23 19.89
CA PHE A 84 2.20 2.45 19.14
C PHE A 84 2.50 0.96 19.16
N GLN A 85 1.45 0.15 19.05
CA GLN A 85 1.56 -1.27 18.71
C GLN A 85 1.54 -1.41 17.18
N VAL A 86 2.65 -1.79 16.59
CA VAL A 86 2.77 -1.83 15.12
C VAL A 86 2.77 -3.25 14.61
N THR A 87 1.88 -3.52 13.66
CA THR A 87 1.77 -4.78 12.93
C THR A 87 2.02 -4.52 11.45
N GLY A 88 2.72 -5.44 10.77
CA GLY A 88 2.87 -5.45 9.31
C GLY A 88 2.28 -6.71 8.71
N LEU A 89 1.50 -6.59 7.62
CA LEU A 89 0.92 -7.72 6.88
C LEU A 89 1.42 -7.71 5.43
N ASP A 90 2.15 -8.75 5.03
CA ASP A 90 2.62 -8.88 3.65
C ASP A 90 2.30 -10.27 3.08
N ILE A 91 1.99 -10.32 1.78
CA ILE A 91 1.72 -11.57 1.06
C ILE A 91 3.01 -12.33 0.73
N SER A 92 4.17 -11.66 0.73
CA SER A 92 5.46 -12.27 0.48
C SER A 92 6.07 -12.80 1.76
N ARG A 93 6.34 -14.10 1.81
CA ARG A 93 7.05 -14.74 2.94
C ARG A 93 8.47 -14.19 3.08
N THR A 94 9.15 -14.01 1.95
CA THR A 94 10.51 -13.46 1.94
C THR A 94 10.54 -12.03 2.48
N MET A 95 9.54 -11.18 2.14
CA MET A 95 9.47 -9.83 2.69
C MET A 95 9.21 -9.84 4.20
N VAL A 96 8.33 -10.72 4.69
CA VAL A 96 8.09 -10.87 6.14
C VAL A 96 9.37 -11.28 6.87
N GLU A 97 10.16 -12.20 6.32
CA GLU A 97 11.45 -12.61 6.90
C GLU A 97 12.42 -11.43 6.96
N ILE A 98 12.59 -10.72 5.84
CA ILE A 98 13.45 -9.53 5.76
C ILE A 98 13.01 -8.45 6.74
N ALA A 99 11.71 -8.17 6.82
CA ALA A 99 11.17 -7.16 7.73
C ALA A 99 11.44 -7.51 9.20
N ARG A 100 11.32 -8.78 9.58
CA ARG A 100 11.67 -9.27 10.93
C ARG A 100 13.16 -9.12 11.22
N GLU A 101 14.03 -9.48 10.26
CA GLU A 101 15.49 -9.29 10.38
C GLU A 101 15.84 -7.80 10.56
N ASN A 102 15.21 -6.92 9.75
CA ASN A 102 15.41 -5.47 9.85
C ASN A 102 14.91 -4.91 11.19
N ALA A 103 13.74 -5.35 11.68
CA ALA A 103 13.20 -4.92 12.98
C ALA A 103 14.12 -5.34 14.13
N THR A 104 14.60 -6.58 14.11
CA THR A 104 15.58 -7.08 15.09
C THR A 104 16.86 -6.24 15.09
N THR A 105 17.39 -5.94 13.89
CA THR A 105 18.59 -5.11 13.73
C THR A 105 18.40 -3.68 14.24
N ALA A 106 17.18 -3.13 14.04
CA ALA A 106 16.82 -1.79 14.49
C ALA A 106 16.43 -1.72 15.98
N GLY A 107 16.28 -2.86 16.67
CA GLY A 107 15.78 -2.93 18.04
C GLY A 107 14.32 -2.48 18.17
N ALA A 108 13.51 -2.65 17.11
CA ALA A 108 12.12 -2.22 17.06
C ALA A 108 11.18 -3.41 17.21
N ALA A 109 10.12 -3.24 18.03
CA ALA A 109 9.09 -4.23 18.24
C ALA A 109 7.97 -4.06 17.20
N VAL A 110 7.96 -4.91 16.17
CA VAL A 110 6.92 -4.95 15.13
C VAL A 110 6.47 -6.39 14.93
N ASP A 111 5.16 -6.63 14.90
CA ASP A 111 4.59 -7.95 14.61
C ASP A 111 4.37 -8.12 13.10
N PHE A 112 5.36 -8.67 12.39
CA PHE A 112 5.23 -8.94 10.96
C PHE A 112 4.57 -10.29 10.71
N ARG A 113 3.45 -10.28 9.97
CA ARG A 113 2.66 -11.47 9.62
C ARG A 113 2.58 -11.67 8.11
N HIS A 114 2.59 -12.92 7.70
CA HIS A 114 2.29 -13.31 6.33
C HIS A 114 0.79 -13.43 6.15
N GLY A 115 0.22 -12.80 5.08
CA GLY A 115 -1.21 -12.92 4.78
C GLY A 115 -1.64 -12.10 3.57
N ASP A 116 -2.84 -12.40 3.07
CA ASP A 116 -3.48 -11.69 1.97
C ASP A 116 -4.33 -10.53 2.52
N VAL A 117 -4.14 -9.33 1.99
CA VAL A 117 -4.92 -8.14 2.35
C VAL A 117 -6.42 -8.30 2.10
N THR A 118 -6.83 -9.20 1.22
CA THR A 118 -8.24 -9.47 0.89
C THR A 118 -8.90 -10.52 1.81
N ALA A 119 -8.15 -11.02 2.80
CA ALA A 119 -8.61 -11.95 3.84
C ALA A 119 -7.64 -11.83 5.04
N MET A 120 -7.66 -10.68 5.72
CA MET A 120 -6.73 -10.37 6.79
C MET A 120 -6.96 -11.26 8.03
N PRO A 121 -5.90 -11.86 8.62
CA PRO A 121 -6.02 -12.74 9.78
C PRO A 121 -6.13 -11.94 11.08
N PHE A 122 -7.00 -10.94 11.11
CA PHE A 122 -7.27 -10.07 12.25
C PHE A 122 -8.76 -10.05 12.56
N ALA A 123 -9.10 -9.85 13.83
CA ALA A 123 -10.48 -9.63 14.25
C ALA A 123 -11.00 -8.27 13.71
N ASP A 124 -12.30 -8.12 13.67
CA ASP A 124 -12.94 -6.85 13.40
C ASP A 124 -12.46 -5.81 14.43
N GLU A 125 -12.36 -4.56 14.00
CA GLU A 125 -12.11 -3.42 14.90
C GLU A 125 -10.83 -3.55 15.75
N SER A 126 -9.75 -4.04 15.14
CA SER A 126 -8.45 -4.27 15.77
C SER A 126 -7.50 -3.08 15.70
N PHE A 127 -7.67 -2.17 14.71
CA PHE A 127 -6.68 -1.12 14.43
C PHE A 127 -7.29 0.27 14.43
N ASP A 128 -6.49 1.26 14.85
CA ASP A 128 -6.83 2.69 14.83
C ASP A 128 -6.37 3.35 13.54
N LEU A 129 -5.24 2.88 12.99
CA LEU A 129 -4.67 3.36 11.73
C LEU A 129 -4.26 2.18 10.84
N ILE A 130 -4.59 2.27 9.56
CA ILE A 130 -4.03 1.40 8.53
C ILE A 130 -3.25 2.27 7.53
N VAL A 131 -2.03 1.85 7.20
CA VAL A 131 -1.20 2.49 6.17
C VAL A 131 -0.88 1.50 5.07
N CYS A 132 -0.94 1.95 3.81
CA CYS A 132 -0.48 1.18 2.65
C CYS A 132 0.31 2.10 1.73
N GLN A 133 1.61 1.84 1.55
CA GLN A 133 2.47 2.66 0.70
C GLN A 133 2.96 1.92 -0.54
N ALA A 134 2.83 2.56 -1.70
CA ALA A 134 3.38 2.14 -3.00
C ALA A 134 3.00 0.71 -3.45
N ALA A 135 1.98 0.10 -2.84
CA ALA A 135 1.60 -1.29 -3.03
C ALA A 135 0.18 -1.48 -3.59
N PHE A 136 -0.74 -0.57 -3.31
CA PHE A 136 -2.17 -0.73 -3.60
C PHE A 136 -2.46 -0.98 -5.10
N LYS A 137 -1.72 -0.35 -6.00
CA LYS A 137 -1.79 -0.58 -7.45
C LYS A 137 -1.55 -2.04 -7.86
N ASN A 138 -0.98 -2.86 -6.98
CA ASN A 138 -0.67 -4.27 -7.25
C ASN A 138 -1.77 -5.22 -6.75
N PHE A 139 -2.75 -4.76 -5.97
CA PHE A 139 -3.80 -5.61 -5.43
C PHE A 139 -4.73 -6.11 -6.54
N ARG A 140 -4.97 -7.42 -6.55
CA ARG A 140 -5.82 -8.07 -7.56
C ARG A 140 -7.30 -7.76 -7.36
N ARG A 141 -7.73 -7.62 -6.10
CA ARG A 141 -9.11 -7.33 -5.68
C ARG A 141 -9.12 -6.09 -4.79
N PRO A 142 -8.98 -4.87 -5.39
CA PRO A 142 -8.79 -3.64 -4.63
C PRO A 142 -9.98 -3.27 -3.75
N VAL A 143 -11.22 -3.51 -4.20
CA VAL A 143 -12.42 -3.27 -3.38
C VAL A 143 -12.43 -4.23 -2.18
N SER A 144 -12.17 -5.53 -2.39
CA SER A 144 -12.09 -6.49 -1.26
C SER A 144 -10.98 -6.12 -0.27
N ALA A 145 -9.86 -5.56 -0.73
CA ALA A 145 -8.81 -5.08 0.15
C ALA A 145 -9.28 -3.86 0.98
N LEU A 146 -10.01 -2.94 0.38
CA LEU A 146 -10.62 -1.81 1.09
C LEU A 146 -11.67 -2.28 2.09
N ASP A 147 -12.50 -3.27 1.74
CA ASP A 147 -13.51 -3.84 2.64
C ASP A 147 -12.86 -4.50 3.86
N GLU A 148 -11.78 -5.23 3.67
CA GLU A 148 -11.02 -5.83 4.77
C GLU A 148 -10.33 -4.75 5.63
N MET A 149 -9.74 -3.71 5.03
CA MET A 149 -9.23 -2.56 5.78
C MET A 149 -10.34 -1.91 6.61
N HIS A 150 -11.53 -1.72 6.04
CA HIS A 150 -12.67 -1.17 6.76
C HIS A 150 -13.10 -2.11 7.91
N ARG A 151 -13.16 -3.43 7.67
CA ARG A 151 -13.57 -4.41 8.69
C ARG A 151 -12.65 -4.36 9.91
N VAL A 152 -11.35 -4.38 9.69
CA VAL A 152 -10.37 -4.43 10.79
C VAL A 152 -10.10 -3.09 11.46
N LEU A 153 -10.52 -1.96 10.87
CA LEU A 153 -10.48 -0.65 11.52
C LEU A 153 -11.53 -0.54 12.62
N ARG A 154 -11.18 0.09 13.74
CA ARG A 154 -12.12 0.54 14.76
C ARG A 154 -13.02 1.64 14.22
N PRO A 155 -14.23 1.82 14.77
CA PRO A 155 -15.04 3.00 14.49
C PRO A 155 -14.23 4.29 14.76
N GLY A 156 -14.25 5.22 13.80
CA GLY A 156 -13.40 6.42 13.84
C GLY A 156 -11.97 6.21 13.35
N GLY A 157 -11.53 4.97 13.12
CA GLY A 157 -10.21 4.64 12.59
C GLY A 157 -10.00 5.12 11.15
N LEU A 158 -8.75 5.22 10.73
CA LEU A 158 -8.34 5.83 9.47
C LEU A 158 -7.51 4.86 8.63
N ALA A 159 -7.85 4.70 7.35
CA ALA A 159 -6.98 4.12 6.34
C ALA A 159 -6.29 5.23 5.53
N VAL A 160 -4.97 5.17 5.41
CA VAL A 160 -4.16 6.07 4.57
C VAL A 160 -3.45 5.24 3.52
N ILE A 161 -3.77 5.50 2.26
CA ILE A 161 -3.18 4.81 1.12
C ILE A 161 -2.40 5.82 0.29
N GLN A 162 -1.11 5.59 0.13
CA GLN A 162 -0.22 6.43 -0.65
C GLN A 162 0.34 5.62 -1.81
N ASP A 163 0.12 6.07 -3.03
CA ASP A 163 0.62 5.41 -4.23
C ASP A 163 0.92 6.42 -5.33
N MET A 164 1.52 5.96 -6.43
CA MET A 164 1.66 6.77 -7.62
C MET A 164 0.30 6.91 -8.32
N ARG A 165 0.03 8.07 -8.91
CA ARG A 165 -1.17 8.28 -9.73
C ARG A 165 -0.93 8.05 -11.21
N ARG A 166 -1.92 7.47 -11.89
CA ARG A 166 -1.87 7.17 -13.32
C ARG A 166 -1.92 8.41 -14.20
N ASP A 167 -2.64 9.41 -13.76
CA ASP A 167 -2.84 10.69 -14.44
C ASP A 167 -1.71 11.70 -14.21
N ALA A 168 -0.61 11.28 -13.56
CA ALA A 168 0.61 12.08 -13.51
C ALA A 168 1.15 12.33 -14.91
N SER A 169 1.46 13.58 -15.22
CA SER A 169 2.03 13.99 -16.50
C SER A 169 3.49 13.56 -16.66
N ALA A 170 3.99 13.57 -17.90
CA ALA A 170 5.40 13.33 -18.15
C ALA A 170 6.28 14.42 -17.53
N ALA A 171 5.77 15.67 -17.48
CA ALA A 171 6.50 16.79 -16.86
C ALA A 171 6.65 16.62 -15.35
N GLU A 172 5.62 16.12 -14.64
CA GLU A 172 5.70 15.81 -13.21
C GLU A 172 6.67 14.66 -12.92
N ILE A 173 6.71 13.63 -13.78
CA ILE A 173 7.73 12.57 -13.68
C ILE A 173 9.13 13.13 -13.89
N ASP A 174 9.31 14.05 -14.83
CA ASP A 174 10.60 14.70 -15.08
C ASP A 174 11.04 15.55 -13.90
N GLN A 175 10.11 16.25 -13.27
CA GLN A 175 10.37 17.05 -12.08
C GLN A 175 10.77 16.17 -10.88
N GLU A 176 10.08 15.06 -10.68
CA GLU A 176 10.40 14.06 -9.65
C GLU A 176 11.83 13.52 -9.83
N VAL A 177 12.17 13.10 -11.06
CA VAL A 177 13.52 12.59 -11.37
C VAL A 177 14.61 13.65 -11.16
N LYS A 178 14.34 14.90 -11.52
CA LYS A 178 15.28 16.02 -11.30
C LYS A 178 15.52 16.29 -9.82
N GLY A 179 14.47 16.21 -9.00
CA GLY A 179 14.56 16.40 -7.55
C GLY A 179 15.42 15.35 -6.83
N GLN A 180 15.62 14.17 -7.46
CA GLN A 180 16.45 13.10 -6.89
C GLN A 180 17.96 13.26 -7.15
N GLU A 181 18.39 14.33 -7.83
CA GLU A 181 19.82 14.63 -8.13
C GLU A 181 20.61 13.45 -8.72
N LEU A 182 19.94 12.64 -9.53
CA LEU A 182 20.53 11.44 -10.16
C LEU A 182 21.42 11.83 -11.35
N GLY A 183 22.54 11.13 -11.53
CA GLY A 183 23.33 11.25 -12.76
C GLY A 183 22.50 10.91 -14.01
N VAL A 184 22.89 11.43 -15.18
CA VAL A 184 22.13 11.38 -16.44
C VAL A 184 21.59 9.98 -16.78
N LEU A 185 22.43 8.95 -16.66
CA LEU A 185 22.03 7.56 -16.95
C LEU A 185 21.00 7.03 -15.96
N ASN A 186 21.23 7.26 -14.66
CA ASN A 186 20.31 6.83 -13.62
C ASN A 186 18.98 7.58 -13.71
N GLY A 187 19.00 8.89 -14.00
CA GLY A 187 17.80 9.68 -14.25
C GLY A 187 16.96 9.14 -15.40
N PHE A 188 17.61 8.77 -16.53
CA PHE A 188 16.90 8.15 -17.66
C PHE A 188 16.26 6.81 -17.31
N ILE A 189 16.97 5.94 -16.61
CA ILE A 189 16.45 4.65 -16.14
C ILE A 189 15.28 4.84 -15.18
N THR A 190 15.43 5.71 -14.17
CA THR A 190 14.39 6.01 -13.19
C THR A 190 13.13 6.54 -13.85
N ARG A 191 13.27 7.47 -14.81
CA ARG A 191 12.16 7.99 -15.62
C ARG A 191 11.37 6.88 -16.32
N ARG A 192 12.08 5.94 -16.96
CA ARG A 192 11.43 4.80 -17.65
C ARG A 192 10.71 3.87 -16.67
N ILE A 193 11.30 3.63 -15.49
CA ILE A 193 10.69 2.82 -14.44
C ILE A 193 9.41 3.51 -13.93
N LEU A 194 9.47 4.80 -13.59
CA LEU A 194 8.32 5.57 -13.12
C LEU A 194 7.20 5.62 -14.18
N ALA A 195 7.54 5.86 -15.45
CA ALA A 195 6.58 5.83 -16.55
C ALA A 195 5.90 4.46 -16.71
N ARG A 196 6.62 3.36 -16.47
CA ARG A 196 6.05 2.00 -16.51
C ARG A 196 5.17 1.73 -15.29
N LEU A 197 5.57 2.17 -14.10
CA LEU A 197 4.79 2.03 -12.87
C LEU A 197 3.49 2.83 -12.94
N ARG A 198 3.53 4.06 -13.50
CA ARG A 198 2.35 4.89 -13.74
C ARG A 198 1.25 4.15 -14.51
N ASN A 199 1.62 3.38 -15.54
CA ASN A 199 0.65 2.64 -16.35
C ASN A 199 -0.13 1.57 -15.55
N ARG A 200 0.35 1.18 -14.38
CA ARG A 200 -0.29 0.20 -13.49
C ARG A 200 -1.09 0.87 -12.37
N ALA A 201 -0.80 2.13 -12.10
CA ALA A 201 -1.44 2.90 -11.05
C ALA A 201 -2.91 3.21 -11.38
N TYR A 202 -3.67 3.63 -10.38
CA TYR A 202 -5.00 4.19 -10.55
C TYR A 202 -4.90 5.69 -10.80
N SER A 203 -5.82 6.24 -11.61
CA SER A 203 -6.06 7.67 -11.62
C SER A 203 -6.81 8.09 -10.36
N THR A 204 -6.80 9.38 -10.05
CA THR A 204 -7.56 9.95 -8.93
C THR A 204 -9.03 9.52 -8.99
N VAL A 205 -9.70 9.72 -10.13
CA VAL A 205 -11.11 9.34 -10.33
C VAL A 205 -11.35 7.83 -10.20
N GLN A 206 -10.41 7.01 -10.69
CA GLN A 206 -10.53 5.55 -10.53
C GLN A 206 -10.41 5.14 -9.06
N PHE A 207 -9.52 5.78 -8.30
CA PHE A 207 -9.36 5.46 -6.89
C PHE A 207 -10.59 5.90 -6.07
N GLU A 208 -11.11 7.10 -6.32
CA GLU A 208 -12.36 7.58 -5.69
C GLU A 208 -13.53 6.63 -5.95
N ARG A 209 -13.65 6.08 -7.16
CA ARG A 209 -14.66 5.07 -7.48
C ARG A 209 -14.45 3.79 -6.65
N LEU A 210 -13.21 3.29 -6.51
CA LEU A 210 -12.94 2.10 -5.70
C LEU A 210 -13.33 2.31 -4.23
N VAL A 211 -13.06 3.50 -3.68
CA VAL A 211 -13.48 3.86 -2.32
C VAL A 211 -15.01 3.91 -2.22
N ALA A 212 -15.69 4.51 -3.20
CA ALA A 212 -17.15 4.60 -3.23
C ALA A 212 -17.83 3.23 -3.39
N GLU A 213 -17.17 2.28 -4.06
CA GLU A 213 -17.65 0.89 -4.22
C GLU A 213 -17.34 0.01 -2.99
N SER A 214 -16.49 0.47 -2.07
CA SER A 214 -16.12 -0.25 -0.86
C SER A 214 -16.98 0.11 0.35
N SER A 215 -16.81 -0.61 1.44
CA SER A 215 -17.46 -0.36 2.73
C SER A 215 -17.15 1.01 3.34
N PHE A 216 -16.10 1.71 2.88
CA PHE A 216 -15.82 3.08 3.27
C PHE A 216 -16.83 4.09 2.70
N ALA A 217 -17.38 3.83 1.53
CA ALA A 217 -18.31 4.67 0.78
C ALA A 217 -17.77 6.07 0.43
N THR A 218 -16.96 6.68 1.28
CA THR A 218 -16.37 8.02 1.08
C THR A 218 -14.92 8.07 1.53
N GLY A 219 -14.16 8.99 0.93
CA GLY A 219 -12.79 9.27 1.29
C GLY A 219 -12.33 10.61 0.73
N THR A 220 -11.22 11.13 1.23
CA THR A 220 -10.57 12.32 0.70
C THR A 220 -9.34 11.93 -0.10
N THR A 221 -9.14 12.58 -1.23
CA THR A 221 -8.00 12.33 -2.11
C THR A 221 -7.17 13.60 -2.23
N ARG A 222 -5.85 13.47 -2.11
CA ARG A 222 -4.88 14.54 -2.33
C ARG A 222 -3.82 14.07 -3.31
N THR A 223 -3.34 14.99 -4.14
CA THR A 223 -2.26 14.73 -5.09
C THR A 223 -1.08 15.64 -4.78
N ASP A 224 0.12 15.08 -4.86
CA ASP A 224 1.37 15.82 -4.74
C ASP A 224 2.37 15.25 -5.77
N GLY A 225 2.72 16.06 -6.75
CA GLY A 225 3.53 15.63 -7.90
C GLY A 225 2.95 14.35 -8.54
N ILE A 226 3.76 13.30 -8.61
CA ILE A 226 3.35 12.00 -9.12
C ILE A 226 2.57 11.14 -8.13
N GLY A 227 2.46 11.59 -6.88
CA GLY A 227 1.84 10.88 -5.76
C GLY A 227 0.34 11.12 -5.64
N LEU A 228 -0.33 10.17 -5.04
CA LEU A 228 -1.73 10.17 -4.65
C LEU A 228 -1.83 9.69 -3.21
N GLU A 229 -2.46 10.46 -2.33
CA GLU A 229 -2.85 10.04 -0.99
C GLU A 229 -4.36 9.97 -0.90
N VAL A 230 -4.86 8.83 -0.42
CA VAL A 230 -6.29 8.62 -0.12
C VAL A 230 -6.45 8.37 1.36
N ARG A 231 -7.35 9.10 1.98
CA ARG A 231 -7.74 8.93 3.39
C ARG A 231 -9.19 8.51 3.46
N ALA A 232 -9.46 7.33 3.99
CA ALA A 232 -10.80 6.80 4.20
C ALA A 232 -11.00 6.47 5.68
N ARG A 233 -12.07 6.98 6.28
CA ARG A 233 -12.36 6.81 7.71
C ARG A 233 -13.54 5.87 7.89
N LYS A 234 -13.41 4.90 8.82
CA LYS A 234 -14.56 4.13 9.26
C LYS A 234 -15.44 5.00 10.13
N MET A 235 -16.67 5.21 9.69
CA MET A 235 -17.64 6.02 10.45
C MET A 235 -17.96 5.33 11.79
N PRO A 236 -18.18 6.10 12.85
CA PRO A 236 -18.71 5.55 14.11
C PRO A 236 -20.01 4.79 13.85
N SER A 237 -20.19 3.67 14.55
CA SER A 237 -21.48 2.97 14.58
C SER A 237 -22.53 3.89 15.23
N SER A 238 -23.67 4.06 14.56
CA SER A 238 -24.78 4.87 15.06
C SER A 238 -25.42 4.24 16.28
#